data_4a8aa29dda9689e9f9bde9ab03aa955f
#
_entry.id   4a8aa29dda9689e9f9bde9ab03aa955f
#
_cell.length_a   1.000
_cell.length_b   1.000
_cell.length_c   1.000
_cell.angle_alpha   90.00
_cell.angle_beta   90.00
_cell.angle_gamma   90.00
#
_symmetry.space_group_name_H-M   'P 1'
#
loop_
_entity.id
_entity.type
_entity.pdbx_description
1 polymer ?
#
loop_
_entity_poly.entity_id
_entity_poly.type
_entity_poly.pdbx_seq_one_letter_code
_entity_poly.pdbx_strand_id
1 'polypeptide(L)'
;QVMLADSKKRAQEIRSRLYQLLGVAQQITFGEAAKIATWVGGQTGVRPALLLAVLTKESKLGVNVGLCNRPGDPENKSWRKVMKASRDHEPFLAITKSLGMNPDITPVSCPMYDKQGNKIGFGGALGPAQFIPSTWMGYTSKISAFTGKTPANPWDIRDAFIATALYLKNKGVASGGANAEWRAVLSFFAGSPDSTYRFYADNVLAIARGYEDDLKTLGL
;
A
#
# COMPACT_ATOMS: atom_id res chain seq x y z
N GLN A 1 19.87 27.24 -2.41
CA GLN A 1 18.62 26.52 -2.69
C GLN A 1 18.81 25.44 -3.78
N VAL A 2 19.55 25.73 -4.86
CA VAL A 2 19.81 24.78 -5.96
C VAL A 2 20.57 23.53 -5.47
N MET A 3 21.62 23.67 -4.65
CA MET A 3 22.39 22.55 -4.11
C MET A 3 21.56 21.62 -3.20
N LEU A 4 20.59 22.17 -2.47
CA LEU A 4 19.70 21.38 -1.62
C LEU A 4 18.68 20.56 -2.43
N ALA A 5 18.21 21.12 -3.55
CA ALA A 5 17.33 20.45 -4.49
C ALA A 5 18.05 19.29 -5.21
N ASP A 6 19.29 19.52 -5.64
CA ASP A 6 20.14 18.49 -6.27
C ASP A 6 20.49 17.35 -5.31
N SER A 7 20.80 17.67 -4.05
CA SER A 7 21.07 16.66 -3.02
C SER A 7 19.84 15.79 -2.75
N LYS A 8 18.64 16.41 -2.67
CA LYS A 8 17.37 15.68 -2.48
C LYS A 8 17.06 14.78 -3.69
N LYS A 9 17.30 15.28 -4.91
CA LYS A 9 17.10 14.52 -6.15
C LYS A 9 18.01 13.29 -6.20
N ARG A 10 19.32 13.46 -5.93
CA ARG A 10 20.27 12.35 -5.86
C ARG A 10 19.91 11.33 -4.77
N ALA A 11 19.47 11.78 -3.60
CA ALA A 11 19.03 10.88 -2.54
C ALA A 11 17.79 10.08 -2.95
N GLN A 12 16.86 10.67 -3.71
CA GLN A 12 15.71 9.97 -4.27
C GLN A 12 16.13 8.95 -5.34
N GLU A 13 17.06 9.30 -6.24
CA GLU A 13 17.56 8.39 -7.27
C GLU A 13 18.30 7.19 -6.66
N ILE A 14 19.15 7.43 -5.66
CA ILE A 14 19.86 6.35 -4.94
C ILE A 14 18.85 5.45 -4.23
N ARG A 15 17.84 6.02 -3.55
CA ARG A 15 16.80 5.26 -2.87
C ARG A 15 15.96 4.45 -3.86
N SER A 16 15.61 5.02 -5.01
CA SER A 16 14.88 4.32 -6.09
C SER A 16 15.69 3.14 -6.63
N ARG A 17 16.98 3.32 -6.88
CA ARG A 17 17.88 2.22 -7.32
C ARG A 17 18.04 1.14 -6.25
N LEU A 18 18.16 1.54 -4.99
CA LEU A 18 18.24 0.59 -3.87
C LEU A 18 16.97 -0.25 -3.77
N TYR A 19 15.81 0.37 -3.92
CA TYR A 19 14.51 -0.33 -3.91
C TYR A 19 14.33 -1.23 -5.13
N GLN A 20 14.81 -0.83 -6.31
CA GLN A 20 14.85 -1.68 -7.50
C GLN A 20 15.70 -2.94 -7.29
N LEU A 21 16.88 -2.77 -6.70
CA LEU A 21 17.79 -3.90 -6.38
C LEU A 21 17.23 -4.84 -5.32
N LEU A 22 16.40 -4.32 -4.40
CA LEU A 22 15.76 -5.09 -3.35
C LEU A 22 14.39 -5.67 -3.77
N GLY A 23 13.93 -5.44 -5.02
CA GLY A 23 12.61 -5.85 -5.48
C GLY A 23 11.45 -5.08 -4.83
N VAL A 24 11.75 -3.93 -4.21
CA VAL A 24 10.77 -3.06 -3.55
C VAL A 24 10.27 -2.00 -4.53
N ALA A 25 9.00 -1.63 -4.41
CA ALA A 25 8.22 -0.83 -5.36
C ALA A 25 8.97 0.34 -6.02
N GLN A 26 8.82 0.43 -7.34
CA GLN A 26 9.27 1.58 -8.13
C GLN A 26 8.36 2.79 -7.89
N GLN A 27 8.96 3.98 -7.84
CA GLN A 27 8.18 5.21 -7.97
C GLN A 27 7.61 5.28 -9.39
N ILE A 28 6.31 5.46 -9.48
CA ILE A 28 5.61 5.66 -10.75
C ILE A 28 5.09 7.09 -10.84
N THR A 29 4.91 7.57 -12.07
CA THR A 29 4.24 8.83 -12.32
C THR A 29 2.73 8.70 -12.04
N PHE A 30 2.06 9.82 -11.79
CA PHE A 30 0.60 9.81 -11.65
C PHE A 30 -0.10 9.24 -12.89
N GLY A 31 0.39 9.56 -14.10
CA GLY A 31 -0.17 9.04 -15.35
C GLY A 31 -0.06 7.51 -15.47
N GLU A 32 1.05 6.92 -15.03
CA GLU A 32 1.21 5.45 -14.98
C GLU A 32 0.27 4.83 -13.93
N ALA A 33 0.19 5.44 -12.74
CA ALA A 33 -0.74 5.00 -11.70
C ALA A 33 -2.21 5.08 -12.18
N ALA A 34 -2.58 6.15 -12.88
CA ALA A 34 -3.90 6.33 -13.46
C ALA A 34 -4.26 5.24 -14.48
N LYS A 35 -3.32 4.89 -15.37
CA LYS A 35 -3.50 3.78 -16.33
C LYS A 35 -3.70 2.44 -15.64
N ILE A 36 -2.90 2.14 -14.60
CA ILE A 36 -3.05 0.91 -13.81
C ILE A 36 -4.41 0.91 -13.12
N ALA A 37 -4.79 2.00 -12.45
CA ALA A 37 -6.06 2.12 -11.75
C ALA A 37 -7.26 1.95 -12.68
N THR A 38 -7.21 2.54 -13.87
CA THR A 38 -8.26 2.42 -14.91
C THR A 38 -8.39 0.97 -15.39
N TRP A 39 -7.26 0.32 -15.69
CA TRP A 39 -7.27 -1.08 -16.08
C TRP A 39 -7.83 -1.99 -14.98
N VAL A 40 -7.35 -1.86 -13.74
CA VAL A 40 -7.82 -2.65 -12.59
C VAL A 40 -9.30 -2.37 -12.31
N GLY A 41 -9.71 -1.11 -12.38
CA GLY A 41 -11.09 -0.68 -12.19
C GLY A 41 -12.05 -1.30 -13.19
N GLY A 42 -11.67 -1.33 -14.47
CA GLY A 42 -12.46 -1.98 -15.53
C GLY A 42 -12.67 -3.47 -15.31
N GLN A 43 -11.70 -4.16 -14.67
CA GLN A 43 -11.79 -5.60 -14.39
C GLN A 43 -12.52 -5.92 -13.07
N THR A 44 -12.54 -5.01 -12.14
CA THR A 44 -13.04 -5.27 -10.77
C THR A 44 -14.36 -4.58 -10.45
N GLY A 45 -14.71 -3.54 -11.20
CA GLY A 45 -15.85 -2.66 -10.92
C GLY A 45 -15.58 -1.62 -9.83
N VAL A 46 -14.33 -1.50 -9.34
CA VAL A 46 -13.94 -0.47 -8.37
C VAL A 46 -13.50 0.79 -9.12
N ARG A 47 -14.02 1.97 -8.73
CA ARG A 47 -13.67 3.24 -9.39
C ARG A 47 -12.15 3.48 -9.39
N PRO A 48 -11.54 3.82 -10.54
CA PRO A 48 -10.11 4.13 -10.62
C PRO A 48 -9.67 5.23 -9.65
N ALA A 49 -10.46 6.29 -9.52
CA ALA A 49 -10.20 7.39 -8.60
C ALA A 49 -10.13 6.94 -7.13
N LEU A 50 -10.97 5.97 -6.73
CA LEU A 50 -10.94 5.41 -5.38
C LEU A 50 -9.66 4.60 -5.13
N LEU A 51 -9.24 3.80 -6.10
CA LEU A 51 -7.99 3.03 -6.03
C LEU A 51 -6.77 3.95 -5.88
N LEU A 52 -6.70 4.99 -6.71
CA LEU A 52 -5.66 6.02 -6.63
C LEU A 52 -5.65 6.70 -5.26
N ALA A 53 -6.84 7.06 -4.74
CA ALA A 53 -6.95 7.75 -3.47
C ALA A 53 -6.48 6.89 -2.28
N VAL A 54 -6.83 5.60 -2.27
CA VAL A 54 -6.35 4.67 -1.23
C VAL A 54 -4.83 4.56 -1.28
N LEU A 55 -4.23 4.26 -2.44
CA LEU A 55 -2.77 4.12 -2.54
C LEU A 55 -2.03 5.44 -2.29
N THR A 56 -2.64 6.58 -2.62
CA THR A 56 -2.09 7.89 -2.26
C THR A 56 -2.08 8.07 -0.75
N LYS A 57 -3.16 7.72 -0.07
CA LYS A 57 -3.27 7.83 1.38
C LYS A 57 -2.30 6.91 2.10
N GLU A 58 -2.14 5.68 1.62
CA GLU A 58 -1.28 4.67 2.24
C GLU A 58 0.20 4.98 2.06
N SER A 59 0.63 5.30 0.85
CA SER A 59 2.04 5.35 0.51
C SER A 59 2.46 6.48 -0.43
N LYS A 60 1.58 7.41 -0.75
CA LYS A 60 1.80 8.40 -1.84
C LYS A 60 2.17 7.69 -3.15
N LEU A 61 1.34 6.73 -3.55
CA LEU A 61 1.52 5.90 -4.76
C LEU A 61 2.88 5.16 -4.79
N GLY A 62 3.29 4.60 -3.65
CA GLY A 62 4.51 3.80 -3.55
C GLY A 62 5.79 4.57 -3.20
N VAL A 63 5.71 5.88 -2.98
CA VAL A 63 6.87 6.68 -2.53
C VAL A 63 7.31 6.27 -1.12
N ASN A 64 6.36 5.93 -0.25
CA ASN A 64 6.61 5.56 1.14
C ASN A 64 6.08 4.16 1.45
N VAL A 65 6.89 3.15 1.24
CA VAL A 65 6.53 1.74 1.44
C VAL A 65 6.93 1.18 2.80
N GLY A 66 7.42 2.02 3.69
CA GLY A 66 7.83 1.66 5.05
C GLY A 66 9.09 2.37 5.50
N LEU A 67 9.13 2.70 6.80
CA LEU A 67 10.23 3.43 7.44
C LEU A 67 10.92 2.58 8.51
N CYS A 68 10.53 1.32 8.67
CA CYS A 68 11.13 0.34 9.57
C CYS A 68 11.72 -0.84 8.79
N ASN A 69 12.60 -1.57 9.42
CA ASN A 69 13.28 -2.77 8.91
C ASN A 69 14.11 -2.49 7.65
N ARG A 70 14.76 -1.34 7.59
CA ARG A 70 15.65 -0.95 6.49
C ARG A 70 17.11 -1.25 6.88
N PRO A 71 18.02 -1.38 5.89
CA PRO A 71 19.43 -1.48 6.16
C PRO A 71 19.92 -0.37 7.11
N GLY A 72 20.57 -0.74 8.20
CA GLY A 72 21.07 0.22 9.21
C GLY A 72 20.05 0.68 10.26
N ASP A 73 18.80 0.26 10.18
CA ASP A 73 17.83 0.53 11.25
C ASP A 73 18.22 -0.21 12.54
N PRO A 74 17.97 0.38 13.72
CA PRO A 74 18.22 -0.27 15.00
C PRO A 74 17.25 -1.44 15.23
N GLU A 75 17.60 -2.38 16.11
CA GLU A 75 16.83 -3.62 16.34
C GLU A 75 15.36 -3.39 16.70
N ASN A 76 15.06 -2.33 17.44
CA ASN A 76 13.68 -1.99 17.81
C ASN A 76 12.79 -1.62 16.58
N LYS A 77 13.41 -1.37 15.42
CA LYS A 77 12.72 -1.18 14.13
C LYS A 77 12.70 -2.45 13.27
N SER A 78 13.29 -3.56 13.72
CA SER A 78 13.27 -4.82 12.98
C SER A 78 11.83 -5.34 12.82
N TRP A 79 11.57 -6.11 11.76
CA TRP A 79 10.27 -6.75 11.54
C TRP A 79 9.82 -7.57 12.75
N ARG A 80 10.75 -8.19 13.47
CA ARG A 80 10.48 -8.97 14.69
C ARG A 80 9.87 -8.13 15.82
N LYS A 81 10.24 -6.85 15.90
CA LYS A 81 9.78 -5.94 16.96
C LYS A 81 8.57 -5.09 16.55
N VAL A 82 8.45 -4.78 15.28
CA VAL A 82 7.37 -3.89 14.82
C VAL A 82 6.08 -4.63 14.47
N MET A 83 6.15 -5.89 14.04
CA MET A 83 4.99 -6.72 13.69
C MET A 83 4.33 -7.35 14.91
N LYS A 84 3.06 -7.74 14.76
CA LYS A 84 2.38 -8.63 15.71
C LYS A 84 2.82 -10.06 15.45
N ALA A 85 3.66 -10.62 16.33
CA ALA A 85 4.36 -11.89 16.11
C ALA A 85 3.40 -13.05 15.78
N SER A 86 2.34 -13.24 16.59
CA SER A 86 1.38 -14.33 16.43
C SER A 86 0.53 -14.28 15.15
N ARG A 87 0.55 -13.15 14.43
CA ARG A 87 -0.27 -12.93 13.23
C ARG A 87 0.57 -12.84 11.97
N ASP A 88 1.69 -12.12 12.03
CA ASP A 88 2.37 -11.62 10.83
C ASP A 88 3.77 -12.19 10.60
N HIS A 89 4.46 -12.78 11.61
CA HIS A 89 5.82 -13.25 11.44
C HIS A 89 5.93 -14.36 10.41
N GLU A 90 5.16 -15.44 10.57
CA GLU A 90 5.19 -16.55 9.59
C GLU A 90 4.75 -16.11 8.19
N PRO A 91 3.63 -15.38 8.00
CA PRO A 91 3.26 -14.84 6.70
C PRO A 91 4.36 -13.96 6.07
N PHE A 92 5.00 -13.10 6.83
CA PHE A 92 6.08 -12.24 6.32
C PHE A 92 7.27 -13.06 5.81
N LEU A 93 7.70 -14.05 6.60
CA LEU A 93 8.79 -14.93 6.19
C LEU A 93 8.43 -15.75 4.95
N ALA A 94 7.19 -16.23 4.85
CA ALA A 94 6.72 -16.97 3.67
C ALA A 94 6.71 -16.07 2.42
N ILE A 95 6.23 -14.82 2.52
CA ILE A 95 6.22 -13.85 1.42
C ILE A 95 7.64 -13.53 0.98
N THR A 96 8.52 -13.13 1.89
CA THR A 96 9.90 -12.75 1.56
C THR A 96 10.67 -13.93 0.95
N LYS A 97 10.49 -15.14 1.50
CA LYS A 97 11.09 -16.36 0.96
C LYS A 97 10.63 -16.65 -0.47
N SER A 98 9.33 -16.54 -0.73
CA SER A 98 8.78 -16.81 -2.08
C SER A 98 9.29 -15.82 -3.13
N LEU A 99 9.62 -14.60 -2.71
CA LEU A 99 10.14 -13.53 -3.55
C LEU A 99 11.68 -13.50 -3.63
N GLY A 100 12.38 -14.38 -2.88
CA GLY A 100 13.85 -14.35 -2.79
C GLY A 100 14.39 -13.10 -2.09
N MET A 101 13.59 -12.46 -1.23
CA MET A 101 13.95 -11.23 -0.53
C MET A 101 14.52 -11.55 0.86
N ASN A 102 15.48 -10.76 1.31
CA ASN A 102 16.00 -10.86 2.67
C ASN A 102 15.03 -10.20 3.67
N PRO A 103 14.39 -10.96 4.58
CA PRO A 103 13.42 -10.40 5.53
C PRO A 103 14.03 -9.33 6.45
N ASP A 104 15.33 -9.41 6.75
CA ASP A 104 15.97 -8.51 7.74
C ASP A 104 16.27 -7.10 7.18
N ILE A 105 16.09 -6.89 5.88
CA ILE A 105 16.31 -5.59 5.23
C ILE A 105 15.15 -5.14 4.33
N THR A 106 14.05 -5.89 4.35
CA THR A 106 12.87 -5.57 3.53
C THR A 106 11.99 -4.54 4.26
N PRO A 107 11.80 -3.33 3.70
CA PRO A 107 11.07 -2.26 4.38
C PRO A 107 9.62 -2.60 4.67
N VAL A 108 9.19 -2.22 5.89
CA VAL A 108 7.80 -2.37 6.35
C VAL A 108 7.37 -1.12 7.12
N SER A 109 6.07 -0.95 7.37
CA SER A 109 5.60 0.17 8.18
C SER A 109 6.10 0.08 9.62
N CYS A 110 6.27 1.24 10.23
CA CYS A 110 6.57 1.34 11.67
C CYS A 110 5.28 1.26 12.51
N PRO A 111 5.38 0.90 13.79
CA PRO A 111 4.28 0.98 14.73
C PRO A 111 3.73 2.39 14.87
N MET A 112 2.46 2.50 15.24
CA MET A 112 1.85 3.78 15.58
C MET A 112 1.95 4.01 17.09
N TYR A 113 2.19 5.27 17.45
CA TYR A 113 2.28 5.72 18.85
C TYR A 113 1.35 6.91 19.07
N ASP A 114 0.80 7.03 20.27
CA ASP A 114 0.06 8.21 20.69
C ASP A 114 1.01 9.39 21.03
N LYS A 115 0.42 10.54 21.39
CA LYS A 115 1.20 11.72 21.76
C LYS A 115 2.03 11.54 23.05
N GLN A 116 1.70 10.55 23.85
CA GLN A 116 2.39 10.17 25.09
C GLN A 116 3.50 9.14 24.85
N GLY A 117 3.65 8.64 23.61
CA GLY A 117 4.64 7.64 23.25
C GLY A 117 4.20 6.19 23.50
N ASN A 118 2.93 5.94 23.82
CA ASN A 118 2.40 4.58 23.97
C ASN A 118 2.12 3.97 22.60
N LYS A 119 2.46 2.70 22.43
CA LYS A 119 2.19 1.96 21.19
C LYS A 119 0.69 1.69 21.06
N ILE A 120 0.04 2.30 20.07
CA ILE A 120 -1.38 2.15 19.78
C ILE A 120 -1.67 1.26 18.57
N GLY A 121 -0.62 0.85 17.82
CA GLY A 121 -0.76 -0.05 16.67
C GLY A 121 0.55 -0.72 16.30
N PHE A 122 0.45 -1.93 15.73
CA PHE A 122 1.60 -2.63 15.18
C PHE A 122 1.99 -2.05 13.82
N GLY A 123 3.28 -2.15 13.49
CA GLY A 123 3.79 -1.96 12.15
C GLY A 123 3.73 -3.24 11.33
N GLY A 124 4.53 -3.28 10.26
CA GLY A 124 4.71 -4.45 9.44
C GLY A 124 3.85 -4.49 8.19
N ALA A 125 3.15 -3.42 7.86
CA ALA A 125 2.43 -3.31 6.60
C ALA A 125 3.42 -3.23 5.42
N LEU A 126 3.04 -3.85 4.29
CA LEU A 126 3.88 -4.15 3.14
C LEU A 126 3.54 -3.27 1.94
N GLY A 127 4.57 -2.69 1.34
CA GLY A 127 4.50 -2.07 0.03
C GLY A 127 3.51 -0.91 -0.13
N PRO A 128 3.15 -0.56 -1.38
CA PRO A 128 2.32 0.61 -1.67
C PRO A 128 0.91 0.59 -1.07
N ALA A 129 0.29 -0.58 -0.95
CA ALA A 129 -1.07 -0.72 -0.40
C ALA A 129 -1.11 -0.96 1.11
N GLN A 130 0.04 -1.07 1.76
CA GLN A 130 0.17 -1.21 3.21
C GLN A 130 -0.64 -2.37 3.82
N PHE A 131 -0.78 -3.49 3.08
CA PHE A 131 -1.37 -4.70 3.65
C PHE A 131 -0.46 -5.33 4.69
N ILE A 132 -1.01 -5.72 5.83
CA ILE A 132 -0.29 -6.58 6.77
C ILE A 132 -0.07 -7.97 6.15
N PRO A 133 1.02 -8.68 6.51
CA PRO A 133 1.40 -9.95 5.88
C PRO A 133 0.28 -11.00 5.85
N SER A 134 -0.42 -11.18 6.97
CA SER A 134 -1.51 -12.14 7.07
C SER A 134 -2.68 -11.83 6.13
N THR A 135 -3.02 -10.54 5.96
CA THR A 135 -4.06 -10.13 5.01
C THR A 135 -3.61 -10.32 3.57
N TRP A 136 -2.35 -9.97 3.25
CA TRP A 136 -1.80 -10.16 1.90
C TRP A 136 -1.88 -11.62 1.45
N MET A 137 -1.54 -12.57 2.32
CA MET A 137 -1.59 -14.01 2.02
C MET A 137 -2.97 -14.46 1.53
N GLY A 138 -4.04 -13.86 2.02
CA GLY A 138 -5.41 -14.16 1.58
C GLY A 138 -5.74 -13.72 0.14
N TYR A 139 -4.87 -12.92 -0.48
CA TYR A 139 -5.09 -12.40 -1.84
C TYR A 139 -4.08 -12.92 -2.86
N THR A 140 -2.97 -13.54 -2.46
CA THR A 140 -1.86 -13.92 -3.33
C THR A 140 -2.30 -14.74 -4.55
N SER A 141 -3.10 -15.78 -4.36
CA SER A 141 -3.59 -16.63 -5.46
C SER A 141 -4.48 -15.86 -6.43
N LYS A 142 -5.33 -14.97 -5.92
CA LYS A 142 -6.21 -14.14 -6.76
C LYS A 142 -5.43 -13.11 -7.56
N ILE A 143 -4.41 -12.50 -6.95
CA ILE A 143 -3.52 -11.56 -7.62
C ILE A 143 -2.73 -12.27 -8.72
N SER A 144 -2.15 -13.45 -8.41
CA SER A 144 -1.44 -14.25 -9.39
C SER A 144 -2.31 -14.70 -10.57
N ALA A 145 -3.57 -15.07 -10.30
CA ALA A 145 -4.52 -15.40 -11.35
C ALA A 145 -4.87 -14.19 -12.23
N PHE A 146 -4.92 -12.98 -11.61
CA PHE A 146 -5.23 -11.74 -12.29
C PHE A 146 -4.08 -11.26 -13.20
N THR A 147 -2.84 -11.43 -12.74
CA THR A 147 -1.63 -10.94 -13.43
C THR A 147 -0.96 -11.98 -14.33
N GLY A 148 -1.26 -13.26 -14.13
CA GLY A 148 -0.51 -14.37 -14.72
C GLY A 148 0.90 -14.54 -14.13
N LYS A 149 1.24 -13.85 -13.04
CA LYS A 149 2.55 -13.89 -12.38
C LYS A 149 2.47 -14.56 -11.02
N THR A 150 3.44 -15.42 -10.73
CA THR A 150 3.60 -16.07 -9.42
C THR A 150 5.07 -16.00 -9.00
N PRO A 151 5.37 -15.64 -7.76
CA PRO A 151 4.46 -15.21 -6.68
C PRO A 151 3.98 -13.78 -6.84
N ALA A 152 2.83 -13.43 -6.24
CA ALA A 152 2.38 -12.06 -6.11
C ALA A 152 3.31 -11.27 -5.16
N ASN A 153 3.64 -10.04 -5.53
CA ASN A 153 4.62 -9.21 -4.81
C ASN A 153 3.95 -7.97 -4.18
N PRO A 154 3.87 -7.86 -2.84
CA PRO A 154 3.23 -6.71 -2.18
C PRO A 154 3.97 -5.38 -2.40
N TRP A 155 5.23 -5.41 -2.84
CA TRP A 155 6.00 -4.21 -3.19
C TRP A 155 5.87 -3.84 -4.67
N ASP A 156 5.27 -4.67 -5.52
CA ASP A 156 4.91 -4.31 -6.88
C ASP A 156 3.66 -3.43 -6.88
N ILE A 157 3.74 -2.27 -7.53
CA ILE A 157 2.63 -1.30 -7.52
C ILE A 157 1.38 -1.82 -8.22
N ARG A 158 1.52 -2.62 -9.28
CA ARG A 158 0.38 -3.22 -10.00
C ARG A 158 -0.34 -4.25 -9.14
N ASP A 159 0.43 -5.12 -8.47
CA ASP A 159 -0.11 -6.12 -7.54
C ASP A 159 -0.80 -5.43 -6.35
N ALA A 160 -0.24 -4.31 -5.87
CA ALA A 160 -0.83 -3.49 -4.82
C ALA A 160 -2.19 -2.89 -5.24
N PHE A 161 -2.31 -2.36 -6.47
CA PHE A 161 -3.59 -1.89 -7.01
C PHE A 161 -4.62 -3.01 -7.10
N ILE A 162 -4.23 -4.19 -7.60
CA ILE A 162 -5.11 -5.37 -7.71
C ILE A 162 -5.56 -5.83 -6.33
N ALA A 163 -4.65 -5.96 -5.37
CA ALA A 163 -4.97 -6.35 -3.99
C ALA A 163 -5.99 -5.38 -3.36
N THR A 164 -5.76 -4.07 -3.53
CA THR A 164 -6.67 -3.03 -3.03
C THR A 164 -8.05 -3.16 -3.66
N ALA A 165 -8.13 -3.35 -4.97
CA ALA A 165 -9.40 -3.50 -5.67
C ALA A 165 -10.15 -4.76 -5.22
N LEU A 166 -9.46 -5.90 -5.11
CA LEU A 166 -10.04 -7.14 -4.62
C LEU A 166 -10.54 -7.02 -3.18
N TYR A 167 -9.79 -6.34 -2.32
CA TYR A 167 -10.22 -6.07 -0.95
C TYR A 167 -11.50 -5.22 -0.91
N LEU A 168 -11.49 -4.08 -1.59
CA LEU A 168 -12.65 -3.17 -1.64
C LEU A 168 -13.87 -3.84 -2.25
N LYS A 169 -13.69 -4.63 -3.32
CA LYS A 169 -14.77 -5.44 -3.92
C LYS A 169 -15.37 -6.43 -2.92
N ASN A 170 -14.53 -7.14 -2.15
CA ASN A 170 -14.99 -8.05 -1.08
C ASN A 170 -15.75 -7.31 0.02
N LYS A 171 -15.51 -6.01 0.21
CA LYS A 171 -16.24 -5.16 1.16
C LYS A 171 -17.49 -4.51 0.56
N GLY A 172 -17.88 -4.89 -0.64
CA GLY A 172 -19.15 -4.51 -1.25
C GLY A 172 -19.14 -3.21 -2.06
N VAL A 173 -17.98 -2.68 -2.43
CA VAL A 173 -17.88 -1.43 -3.21
C VAL A 173 -18.61 -1.51 -4.55
N ALA A 174 -18.57 -2.66 -5.22
CA ALA A 174 -19.19 -2.83 -6.54
C ALA A 174 -20.74 -2.82 -6.52
N SER A 175 -21.35 -2.91 -5.34
CA SER A 175 -22.81 -3.06 -5.21
C SER A 175 -23.56 -1.78 -4.79
N GLY A 176 -22.85 -0.64 -4.56
CA GLY A 176 -23.66 0.39 -4.04
C GLY A 176 -23.23 1.78 -3.64
N GLY A 177 -22.59 2.55 -4.48
CA GLY A 177 -22.48 4.01 -4.32
C GLY A 177 -21.63 4.49 -3.15
N ALA A 178 -21.71 5.80 -2.84
CA ALA A 178 -20.80 6.49 -1.91
C ALA A 178 -20.78 5.90 -0.48
N ASN A 179 -21.90 5.39 0.01
CA ASN A 179 -21.95 4.78 1.35
C ASN A 179 -21.22 3.44 1.41
N ALA A 180 -21.33 2.61 0.34
CA ALA A 180 -20.60 1.35 0.26
C ALA A 180 -19.09 1.59 0.17
N GLU A 181 -18.66 2.57 -0.62
CA GLU A 181 -17.26 2.97 -0.70
C GLU A 181 -16.72 3.45 0.66
N TRP A 182 -17.46 4.32 1.33
CA TRP A 182 -17.08 4.83 2.65
C TRP A 182 -16.87 3.69 3.66
N ARG A 183 -17.81 2.74 3.73
CA ARG A 183 -17.71 1.57 4.62
C ARG A 183 -16.55 0.63 4.26
N ALA A 184 -16.32 0.42 2.97
CA ALA A 184 -15.22 -0.41 2.51
C ALA A 184 -13.86 0.22 2.79
N VAL A 185 -13.72 1.54 2.63
CA VAL A 185 -12.51 2.30 2.95
C VAL A 185 -12.24 2.31 4.46
N LEU A 186 -13.27 2.45 5.30
CA LEU A 186 -13.12 2.26 6.74
C LEU A 186 -12.61 0.86 7.08
N SER A 187 -13.20 -0.16 6.46
CA SER A 187 -12.76 -1.54 6.67
C SER A 187 -11.32 -1.78 6.20
N PHE A 188 -10.87 -1.06 5.16
CA PHE A 188 -9.50 -1.12 4.69
C PHE A 188 -8.52 -0.67 5.78
N PHE A 189 -8.82 0.43 6.45
CA PHE A 189 -7.98 0.98 7.52
C PHE A 189 -8.09 0.20 8.82
N ALA A 190 -9.32 -0.06 9.28
CA ALA A 190 -9.60 -0.58 10.63
C ALA A 190 -9.94 -2.07 10.67
N GLY A 191 -10.05 -2.75 9.51
CA GLY A 191 -10.53 -4.14 9.41
C GLY A 191 -12.06 -4.27 9.44
N SER A 192 -12.76 -3.29 10.01
CA SER A 192 -14.22 -3.20 10.11
C SER A 192 -14.71 -1.78 9.81
N PRO A 193 -16.00 -1.58 9.44
CA PRO A 193 -16.53 -0.24 9.15
C PRO A 193 -16.86 0.53 10.46
N ASP A 194 -15.85 0.71 11.31
CA ASP A 194 -15.97 1.45 12.58
C ASP A 194 -15.90 2.96 12.34
N SER A 195 -16.97 3.66 12.67
CA SER A 195 -17.13 5.10 12.48
C SER A 195 -16.16 5.95 13.32
N THR A 196 -15.50 5.38 14.33
CA THR A 196 -14.43 6.04 15.09
C THR A 196 -13.31 6.52 14.15
N TYR A 197 -13.07 5.79 13.05
CA TYR A 197 -12.04 6.10 12.06
C TYR A 197 -12.58 6.84 10.81
N ARG A 198 -13.76 7.48 10.91
CA ARG A 198 -14.38 8.21 9.80
C ARG A 198 -13.44 9.19 9.11
N PHE A 199 -12.53 9.83 9.85
CA PHE A 199 -11.55 10.76 9.31
C PHE A 199 -10.72 10.18 8.16
N TYR A 200 -10.45 8.87 8.20
CA TYR A 200 -9.70 8.20 7.14
C TYR A 200 -10.55 8.08 5.87
N ALA A 201 -11.77 7.57 5.98
CA ALA A 201 -12.67 7.39 4.83
C ALA A 201 -13.07 8.74 4.21
N ASP A 202 -13.40 9.74 5.05
CA ASP A 202 -13.73 11.09 4.59
C ASP A 202 -12.59 11.72 3.78
N ASN A 203 -11.34 11.53 4.24
CA ASN A 203 -10.14 12.02 3.54
C ASN A 203 -9.89 11.27 2.22
N VAL A 204 -9.97 9.94 2.21
CA VAL A 204 -9.80 9.14 0.99
C VAL A 204 -10.85 9.51 -0.06
N LEU A 205 -12.11 9.65 0.32
CA LEU A 205 -13.17 10.02 -0.61
C LEU A 205 -13.02 11.46 -1.12
N ALA A 206 -12.48 12.36 -0.30
CA ALA A 206 -12.15 13.72 -0.76
C ALA A 206 -11.04 13.71 -1.82
N ILE A 207 -9.98 12.93 -1.61
CA ILE A 207 -8.91 12.74 -2.60
C ILE A 207 -9.47 12.09 -3.88
N ALA A 208 -10.34 11.08 -3.75
CA ALA A 208 -10.94 10.40 -4.89
C ALA A 208 -11.76 11.34 -5.79
N ARG A 209 -12.51 12.29 -5.21
CA ARG A 209 -13.24 13.32 -5.98
C ARG A 209 -12.30 14.18 -6.81
N GLY A 210 -11.14 14.60 -6.26
CA GLY A 210 -10.14 15.34 -7.02
C GLY A 210 -9.58 14.54 -8.20
N TYR A 211 -9.29 13.25 -7.97
CA TYR A 211 -8.76 12.38 -9.01
C TYR A 211 -9.76 12.04 -10.13
N GLU A 212 -11.07 12.15 -9.90
CA GLU A 212 -12.03 12.01 -11.00
C GLU A 212 -11.87 13.10 -12.07
N ASP A 213 -11.61 14.32 -11.65
CA ASP A 213 -11.37 15.42 -12.57
C ASP A 213 -10.02 15.29 -13.28
N ASP A 214 -9.00 14.83 -12.55
CA ASP A 214 -7.68 14.54 -13.14
C ASP A 214 -7.76 13.42 -14.20
N LEU A 215 -8.48 12.32 -13.92
CA LEU A 215 -8.69 11.22 -14.86
C LEU A 215 -9.43 11.67 -16.13
N LYS A 216 -10.50 12.45 -15.99
CA LYS A 216 -11.20 13.05 -17.13
C LYS A 216 -10.25 13.89 -18.00
N THR A 217 -9.41 14.69 -17.37
CA THR A 217 -8.40 15.52 -18.06
C THR A 217 -7.40 14.68 -18.84
N LEU A 218 -7.05 13.49 -18.34
CA LEU A 218 -6.17 12.52 -19.02
C LEU A 218 -6.89 11.68 -20.08
N GLY A 219 -8.21 11.80 -20.22
CA GLY A 219 -9.02 10.98 -21.12
C GLY A 219 -9.18 9.52 -20.68
N LEU A 220 -9.13 9.27 -19.37
CA LEU A 220 -9.22 7.96 -18.74
C LEU A 220 -10.53 7.74 -18.00
#